data_ed4054dc38957b9010ab42b6bce208b0
#
_entry.id   ed4054dc38957b9010ab42b6bce208b0
#
_cell.length_a   1.000
_cell.length_b   1.000
_cell.length_c   1.000
_cell.angle_alpha   90.00
_cell.angle_beta   90.00
_cell.angle_gamma   90.00
#
_symmetry.space_group_name_H-M   'P 1'
#
loop_
_entity.id
_entity.type
_entity.pdbx_description
1 polymer ?
#
loop_
_entity_poly.entity_id
_entity_poly.type
_entity_poly.pdbx_seq_one_letter_code
_entity_poly.pdbx_strand_id
1 'polypeptide(L)'
;LSRGLGDVYKRQISVRVTDPVFESQTKIKLGSKEIEPGVPLRNFIVDFLAKHLDDYLHKHSETAQILQKKIVENEKERKAISGIQKKARETAKKVSLNNKKLRDCKIHLTDKNELAEESMIFITEGNSASGSITKSRDVRTQAVFSLRGKPLNCFGLTKKVVYENEEFNLLQAALNIEEDMDNLRYNKVVIATDADVDGMHIRLLLMTFFLQFFPDVIRGGHLYVLQTPLFRVRNKKETHYCYSEEEKNRAVARCGANAEITRFKGLGEISPDEFRGFIGQDIRLDKVRLTKDDPIHDMLEFYMGKNTYERQGFIIGNLRIEEDIVESDLAIG
;
A
#
# COMPACT_ATOMS: atom_id res chain seq x y z
N LEU A 1 16.27 -14.53 3.76
CA LEU A 1 17.20 -13.40 3.77
C LEU A 1 16.38 -12.12 3.72
N SER A 2 16.12 -11.52 4.89
CA SER A 2 15.55 -10.18 5.00
C SER A 2 16.52 -9.20 4.34
N ARG A 3 16.18 -8.70 3.17
CA ARG A 3 16.90 -7.63 2.50
C ARG A 3 16.45 -6.30 3.11
N GLY A 4 17.08 -5.91 4.23
CA GLY A 4 16.97 -4.54 4.70
C GLY A 4 17.67 -3.62 3.72
N LEU A 5 17.00 -2.59 3.23
CA LEU A 5 17.53 -1.63 2.23
C LEU A 5 18.78 -0.88 2.70
N GLY A 6 19.06 -0.83 4.01
CA GLY A 6 20.28 -0.24 4.57
C GLY A 6 21.55 -1.06 4.36
N ASP A 7 21.47 -2.32 3.97
CA ASP A 7 22.61 -3.23 3.93
C ASP A 7 23.26 -3.39 2.55
N VAL A 8 22.72 -2.79 1.50
CA VAL A 8 23.23 -2.98 0.12
C VAL A 8 24.65 -2.47 -0.05
N TYR A 9 25.05 -1.43 0.68
CA TYR A 9 26.39 -0.84 0.59
C TYR A 9 27.40 -1.37 1.61
N LYS A 10 27.00 -2.21 2.55
CA LYS A 10 27.89 -2.78 3.58
C LYS A 10 28.53 -4.10 3.16
N ARG A 11 28.16 -4.65 2.02
CA ARG A 11 28.68 -5.92 1.50
C ARG A 11 29.34 -5.68 0.16
N GLN A 12 30.63 -5.46 0.19
CA GLN A 12 31.42 -5.28 -1.03
C GLN A 12 32.47 -6.37 -1.11
N ILE A 13 32.58 -7.04 -2.27
CA ILE A 13 33.62 -7.97 -2.59
C ILE A 13 34.44 -7.34 -3.72
N SER A 14 35.73 -7.14 -3.48
CA SER A 14 36.68 -6.68 -4.49
C SER A 14 37.52 -7.87 -4.98
N VAL A 15 37.39 -8.18 -6.25
CA VAL A 15 38.12 -9.30 -6.89
C VAL A 15 38.85 -8.80 -8.11
N ARG A 16 40.10 -9.26 -8.29
CA ARG A 16 40.86 -9.05 -9.54
C ARG A 16 40.75 -10.29 -10.41
N VAL A 17 40.34 -10.10 -11.66
CA VAL A 17 40.23 -11.14 -12.67
C VAL A 17 41.26 -10.87 -13.75
N THR A 18 41.97 -11.89 -14.22
CA THR A 18 43.12 -11.75 -15.14
C THR A 18 42.69 -11.10 -16.47
N ASP A 19 41.64 -11.58 -17.10
CA ASP A 19 41.07 -11.03 -18.32
C ASP A 19 39.56 -10.77 -18.15
N PRO A 20 39.17 -9.62 -17.59
CA PRO A 20 37.78 -9.36 -17.30
C PRO A 20 36.98 -9.07 -18.57
N VAL A 21 36.01 -9.90 -18.87
CA VAL A 21 34.99 -9.67 -19.89
C VAL A 21 33.75 -9.10 -19.24
N PHE A 22 33.19 -8.04 -19.82
CA PHE A 22 31.96 -7.43 -19.35
C PHE A 22 30.81 -7.64 -20.33
N GLU A 23 29.57 -7.75 -19.83
CA GLU A 23 28.39 -7.97 -20.69
C GLU A 23 28.05 -6.74 -21.55
N SER A 24 28.52 -5.55 -21.16
CA SER A 24 28.26 -4.31 -21.90
C SER A 24 29.45 -3.36 -21.84
N GLN A 25 29.49 -2.39 -22.74
CA GLN A 25 30.51 -1.33 -22.81
C GLN A 25 30.51 -0.46 -21.51
N THR A 26 29.41 -0.38 -20.79
CA THR A 26 29.30 0.37 -19.52
C THR A 26 29.98 -0.33 -18.34
N LYS A 27 30.46 -1.58 -18.52
CA LYS A 27 31.18 -2.37 -17.51
C LYS A 27 30.45 -2.54 -16.17
N ILE A 28 29.12 -2.47 -16.18
CA ILE A 28 28.30 -2.58 -14.95
C ILE A 28 28.22 -4.03 -14.47
N LYS A 29 28.28 -5.01 -15.39
CA LYS A 29 28.15 -6.42 -15.07
C LYS A 29 29.30 -7.23 -15.66
N LEU A 30 30.00 -7.95 -14.75
CA LEU A 30 31.08 -8.85 -15.14
C LEU A 30 30.50 -10.10 -15.82
N GLY A 31 30.95 -10.38 -17.03
CA GLY A 31 30.59 -11.56 -17.80
C GLY A 31 31.53 -12.77 -17.59
N SER A 32 32.75 -12.53 -17.07
CA SER A 32 33.71 -13.61 -16.79
C SER A 32 33.16 -14.55 -15.72
N LYS A 33 33.19 -15.84 -16.01
CA LYS A 33 32.75 -16.91 -15.10
C LYS A 33 33.91 -17.50 -14.29
N GLU A 34 35.13 -17.28 -14.73
CA GLU A 34 36.36 -17.80 -14.12
C GLU A 34 37.27 -16.64 -13.71
N ILE A 35 38.05 -16.84 -12.65
CA ILE A 35 39.07 -15.90 -12.18
C ILE A 35 40.38 -16.11 -12.93
N GLU A 36 40.69 -17.39 -13.17
CA GLU A 36 41.78 -17.92 -13.97
C GLU A 36 41.26 -19.15 -14.74
N PRO A 37 41.93 -19.57 -15.82
CA PRO A 37 41.50 -20.75 -16.57
C PRO A 37 41.31 -21.97 -15.69
N GLY A 38 40.09 -22.52 -15.66
CA GLY A 38 39.72 -23.68 -14.86
C GLY A 38 39.28 -23.41 -13.41
N VAL A 39 39.31 -22.14 -12.96
CA VAL A 39 38.89 -21.78 -11.59
C VAL A 39 37.62 -20.92 -11.65
N PRO A 40 36.45 -21.51 -11.36
CA PRO A 40 35.19 -20.76 -11.35
C PRO A 40 35.22 -19.63 -10.30
N LEU A 41 34.91 -18.40 -10.74
CA LEU A 41 34.91 -17.22 -9.89
C LEU A 41 34.03 -17.38 -8.64
N ARG A 42 32.87 -18.02 -8.81
CA ARG A 42 31.95 -18.29 -7.69
C ARG A 42 32.61 -19.18 -6.63
N ASN A 43 33.24 -20.26 -7.03
CA ASN A 43 33.87 -21.20 -6.10
C ASN A 43 35.03 -20.53 -5.37
N PHE A 44 35.88 -19.81 -6.09
CA PHE A 44 36.97 -19.05 -5.50
C PHE A 44 36.50 -18.09 -4.40
N ILE A 45 35.43 -17.32 -4.67
CA ILE A 45 34.86 -16.39 -3.69
C ILE A 45 34.26 -17.13 -2.49
N VAL A 46 33.52 -18.21 -2.73
CA VAL A 46 32.88 -18.99 -1.67
C VAL A 46 33.92 -19.61 -0.75
N ASP A 47 34.96 -20.23 -1.31
CA ASP A 47 36.01 -20.91 -0.54
C ASP A 47 36.86 -19.90 0.26
N PHE A 48 37.16 -18.74 -0.37
CA PHE A 48 37.83 -17.64 0.32
C PHE A 48 37.02 -17.13 1.52
N LEU A 49 35.74 -16.83 1.28
CA LEU A 49 34.85 -16.31 2.33
C LEU A 49 34.63 -17.36 3.43
N ALA A 50 34.39 -18.61 3.08
CA ALA A 50 34.16 -19.67 4.06
C ALA A 50 35.38 -19.78 5.02
N LYS A 51 36.59 -19.85 4.48
CA LYS A 51 37.81 -19.95 5.26
C LYS A 51 38.02 -18.72 6.15
N HIS A 52 37.97 -17.52 5.59
CA HIS A 52 38.28 -16.31 6.34
C HIS A 52 37.17 -15.92 7.33
N LEU A 53 35.89 -16.22 7.05
CA LEU A 53 34.82 -16.01 8.02
C LEU A 53 34.90 -17.01 9.17
N ASP A 54 35.24 -18.27 8.90
CA ASP A 54 35.44 -19.29 9.93
C ASP A 54 36.58 -18.88 10.87
N ASP A 55 37.74 -18.54 10.32
CA ASP A 55 38.88 -18.03 11.07
C ASP A 55 38.53 -16.78 11.90
N TYR A 56 37.78 -15.86 11.32
CA TYR A 56 37.34 -14.64 12.00
C TYR A 56 36.42 -14.92 13.18
N LEU A 57 35.41 -15.76 12.98
CA LEU A 57 34.43 -16.10 14.00
C LEU A 57 35.07 -16.89 15.15
N HIS A 58 36.09 -17.74 14.88
CA HIS A 58 36.85 -18.44 15.90
C HIS A 58 37.71 -17.47 16.74
N LYS A 59 38.27 -16.42 16.13
CA LYS A 59 39.02 -15.39 16.83
C LYS A 59 38.18 -14.40 17.62
N HIS A 60 36.89 -14.21 17.19
CA HIS A 60 35.96 -13.24 17.76
C HIS A 60 34.70 -13.93 18.30
N SER A 61 34.86 -14.66 19.41
CA SER A 61 33.80 -15.46 20.01
C SER A 61 32.54 -14.68 20.38
N GLU A 62 32.69 -13.42 20.83
CA GLU A 62 31.55 -12.55 21.14
C GLU A 62 30.71 -12.25 19.89
N THR A 63 31.38 -11.93 18.78
CA THR A 63 30.70 -11.70 17.50
C THR A 63 30.00 -12.97 17.01
N ALA A 64 30.62 -14.14 17.17
CA ALA A 64 30.04 -15.42 16.82
C ALA A 64 28.78 -15.73 17.64
N GLN A 65 28.81 -15.45 18.95
CA GLN A 65 27.64 -15.64 19.83
C GLN A 65 26.50 -14.71 19.48
N ILE A 66 26.77 -13.43 19.20
CA ILE A 66 25.74 -12.46 18.77
C ILE A 66 25.12 -12.90 17.45
N LEU A 67 25.94 -13.32 16.49
CA LEU A 67 25.48 -13.79 15.19
C LEU A 67 24.64 -15.06 15.34
N GLN A 68 25.08 -16.02 16.13
CA GLN A 68 24.35 -17.26 16.40
C GLN A 68 22.98 -16.98 17.05
N LYS A 69 22.96 -16.11 18.07
CA LYS A 69 21.72 -15.68 18.72
C LYS A 69 20.76 -15.08 17.72
N LYS A 70 21.23 -14.16 16.86
CA LYS A 70 20.41 -13.52 15.84
C LYS A 70 19.89 -14.51 14.77
N ILE A 71 20.70 -15.48 14.37
CA ILE A 71 20.30 -16.54 13.44
C ILE A 71 19.18 -17.39 14.05
N VAL A 72 19.33 -17.82 15.31
CA VAL A 72 18.35 -18.64 16.03
C VAL A 72 17.03 -17.86 16.24
N GLU A 73 17.11 -16.58 16.60
CA GLU A 73 15.95 -15.73 16.74
C GLU A 73 15.19 -15.59 15.41
N ASN A 74 15.92 -15.27 14.32
CA ASN A 74 15.34 -15.15 12.99
C ASN A 74 14.75 -16.49 12.49
N GLU A 75 15.38 -17.61 12.81
CA GLU A 75 14.84 -18.93 12.43
C GLU A 75 13.56 -19.26 13.21
N LYS A 76 13.52 -18.97 14.51
CA LYS A 76 12.31 -19.13 15.33
C LYS A 76 11.18 -18.26 14.79
N GLU A 77 11.48 -17.00 14.47
CA GLU A 77 10.50 -16.07 13.90
C GLU A 77 9.99 -16.56 12.54
N ARG A 78 10.88 -16.98 11.65
CA ARG A 78 10.48 -17.57 10.34
C ARG A 78 9.61 -18.81 10.48
N LYS A 79 9.97 -19.74 11.39
CA LYS A 79 9.17 -20.95 11.64
C LYS A 79 7.79 -20.61 12.23
N ALA A 80 7.75 -19.65 13.16
CA ALA A 80 6.49 -19.17 13.73
C ALA A 80 5.60 -18.52 12.66
N ILE A 81 6.17 -17.62 11.84
CA ILE A 81 5.47 -16.96 10.74
C ILE A 81 4.98 -17.99 9.72
N SER A 82 5.82 -18.91 9.29
CA SER A 82 5.45 -19.96 8.31
C SER A 82 4.30 -20.85 8.83
N GLY A 83 4.35 -21.24 10.10
CA GLY A 83 3.26 -22.02 10.71
C GLY A 83 1.94 -21.26 10.78
N ILE A 84 2.00 -19.95 11.07
CA ILE A 84 0.82 -19.08 11.12
C ILE A 84 0.30 -18.81 9.72
N GLN A 85 1.17 -18.54 8.75
CA GLN A 85 0.80 -18.38 7.33
C GLN A 85 0.08 -19.61 6.80
N LYS A 86 0.60 -20.82 7.11
CA LYS A 86 -0.05 -22.08 6.69
C LYS A 86 -1.46 -22.20 7.27
N LYS A 87 -1.62 -21.94 8.58
CA LYS A 87 -2.96 -21.94 9.23
C LYS A 87 -3.86 -20.85 8.68
N ALA A 88 -3.32 -19.64 8.48
CA ALA A 88 -4.03 -18.52 7.91
C ALA A 88 -4.52 -18.82 6.48
N ARG A 89 -3.66 -19.45 5.64
CA ARG A 89 -4.03 -19.90 4.29
C ARG A 89 -5.11 -20.98 4.31
N GLU A 90 -5.00 -21.96 5.20
CA GLU A 90 -6.03 -22.99 5.35
C GLU A 90 -7.36 -22.39 5.76
N THR A 91 -7.33 -21.41 6.67
CA THR A 91 -8.53 -20.66 7.10
C THR A 91 -9.03 -19.77 5.97
N ALA A 92 -8.15 -19.02 5.29
CA ALA A 92 -8.51 -18.16 4.16
C ALA A 92 -9.04 -18.97 2.97
N LYS A 93 -8.47 -20.16 2.67
CA LYS A 93 -9.01 -21.05 1.63
C LYS A 93 -10.41 -21.56 1.99
N LYS A 94 -10.66 -21.90 3.25
CA LYS A 94 -12.00 -22.27 3.73
C LYS A 94 -12.98 -21.11 3.71
N VAL A 95 -12.49 -19.90 3.96
CA VAL A 95 -13.30 -18.67 4.00
C VAL A 95 -13.40 -18.02 2.61
N SER A 96 -12.40 -18.20 1.69
CA SER A 96 -12.43 -17.60 0.35
C SER A 96 -13.55 -18.15 -0.53
N LEU A 97 -13.94 -19.40 -0.32
CA LEU A 97 -15.14 -19.98 -0.94
C LEU A 97 -16.45 -19.33 -0.44
N ASN A 98 -16.41 -18.62 0.71
CA ASN A 98 -17.52 -17.93 1.34
C ASN A 98 -17.18 -16.50 1.76
N ASN A 99 -16.14 -15.88 1.20
CA ASN A 99 -15.71 -14.55 1.63
C ASN A 99 -16.74 -13.50 1.23
N LYS A 100 -17.69 -13.22 2.14
CA LYS A 100 -18.70 -12.17 1.96
C LYS A 100 -18.11 -10.76 1.80
N LYS A 101 -16.81 -10.58 2.11
CA LYS A 101 -16.09 -9.31 2.05
C LYS A 101 -15.48 -9.01 0.68
N LEU A 102 -15.08 -10.04 -0.07
CA LEU A 102 -14.54 -9.88 -1.41
C LEU A 102 -15.63 -10.09 -2.46
N ARG A 103 -15.84 -9.09 -3.28
CA ARG A 103 -16.58 -9.15 -4.53
C ARG A 103 -15.56 -9.12 -5.66
N ASP A 104 -15.09 -10.28 -6.05
CA ASP A 104 -13.98 -10.43 -7.00
C ASP A 104 -14.34 -10.00 -8.42
N CYS A 105 -13.34 -9.75 -9.25
CA CYS A 105 -13.47 -9.53 -10.69
C CYS A 105 -13.10 -10.80 -11.47
N LYS A 106 -13.32 -10.77 -12.78
CA LYS A 106 -13.08 -11.94 -13.65
C LYS A 106 -11.64 -12.02 -14.16
N ILE A 107 -10.96 -10.90 -14.30
CA ILE A 107 -9.61 -10.79 -14.87
C ILE A 107 -8.70 -10.20 -13.81
N HIS A 108 -7.58 -10.88 -13.57
CA HIS A 108 -6.55 -10.50 -12.61
C HIS A 108 -5.25 -10.11 -13.33
N LEU A 109 -4.33 -9.46 -12.63
CA LEU A 109 -3.03 -9.06 -13.17
C LEU A 109 -2.21 -10.26 -13.68
N THR A 110 -2.37 -11.43 -13.04
CA THR A 110 -1.66 -12.67 -13.41
C THR A 110 -2.23 -13.37 -14.62
N ASP A 111 -3.38 -12.93 -15.13
CA ASP A 111 -4.05 -13.57 -16.25
C ASP A 111 -3.41 -13.16 -17.58
N LYS A 112 -3.36 -14.06 -18.54
CA LYS A 112 -2.93 -13.77 -19.93
C LYS A 112 -4.06 -13.09 -20.70
N ASN A 113 -4.37 -11.86 -20.34
CA ASN A 113 -5.46 -11.07 -20.91
C ASN A 113 -5.01 -9.62 -21.14
N GLU A 114 -5.45 -8.99 -22.23
CA GLU A 114 -5.13 -7.60 -22.55
C GLU A 114 -5.61 -6.61 -21.48
N LEU A 115 -6.68 -6.95 -20.76
CA LEU A 115 -7.23 -6.13 -19.68
C LEU A 115 -6.62 -6.40 -18.30
N ALA A 116 -5.60 -7.27 -18.20
CA ALA A 116 -4.99 -7.64 -16.93
C ALA A 116 -4.40 -6.41 -16.19
N GLU A 117 -3.81 -5.47 -16.94
CA GLU A 117 -3.26 -4.23 -16.37
C GLU A 117 -4.34 -3.24 -15.90
N GLU A 118 -5.59 -3.41 -16.33
CA GLU A 118 -6.72 -2.62 -15.86
C GLU A 118 -7.31 -3.14 -14.54
N SER A 119 -6.87 -4.35 -14.11
CA SER A 119 -7.38 -4.98 -12.90
C SER A 119 -7.16 -4.12 -11.66
N MET A 120 -8.22 -3.93 -10.86
CA MET A 120 -8.14 -3.15 -9.63
C MET A 120 -9.06 -3.69 -8.54
N ILE A 121 -8.67 -3.45 -7.30
CA ILE A 121 -9.48 -3.75 -6.12
C ILE A 121 -9.72 -2.48 -5.32
N PHE A 122 -10.98 -2.20 -5.00
CA PHE A 122 -11.37 -1.12 -4.10
C PHE A 122 -11.47 -1.65 -2.68
N ILE A 123 -10.69 -1.09 -1.75
CA ILE A 123 -10.79 -1.37 -0.31
C ILE A 123 -11.69 -0.29 0.28
N THR A 124 -12.88 -0.69 0.76
CA THR A 124 -13.92 0.23 1.21
C THR A 124 -14.19 0.13 2.70
N GLU A 125 -14.68 1.23 3.27
CA GLU A 125 -15.20 1.27 4.62
C GLU A 125 -16.65 0.73 4.67
N GLY A 126 -16.81 -0.47 5.21
CA GLY A 126 -18.15 -1.02 5.47
C GLY A 126 -18.97 -1.40 4.23
N ASN A 127 -20.21 -1.77 4.52
CA ASN A 127 -21.09 -2.36 3.49
C ASN A 127 -21.80 -1.34 2.59
N SER A 128 -21.99 -0.10 3.04
CA SER A 128 -22.72 0.93 2.28
C SER A 128 -21.93 1.38 1.07
N ALA A 129 -20.69 1.84 1.27
CA ALA A 129 -19.78 2.22 0.18
C ALA A 129 -19.48 1.04 -0.75
N SER A 130 -19.22 -0.13 -0.16
CA SER A 130 -19.03 -1.40 -0.89
C SER A 130 -20.24 -1.74 -1.78
N GLY A 131 -21.45 -1.51 -1.30
CA GLY A 131 -22.70 -1.76 -2.03
C GLY A 131 -22.85 -0.88 -3.28
N SER A 132 -22.56 0.41 -3.15
CA SER A 132 -22.61 1.36 -4.26
C SER A 132 -21.58 1.04 -5.33
N ILE A 133 -20.32 0.81 -4.94
CA ILE A 133 -19.25 0.42 -5.88
C ILE A 133 -19.56 -0.95 -6.52
N THR A 134 -20.01 -1.94 -5.76
CA THR A 134 -20.32 -3.27 -6.28
C THR A 134 -21.39 -3.25 -7.39
N LYS A 135 -22.38 -2.36 -7.27
CA LYS A 135 -23.43 -2.22 -8.28
C LYS A 135 -22.98 -1.46 -9.53
N SER A 136 -21.95 -0.61 -9.40
CA SER A 136 -21.49 0.31 -10.45
C SER A 136 -20.27 -0.19 -11.22
N ARG A 137 -19.48 -1.09 -10.61
CA ARG A 137 -18.17 -1.55 -11.10
C ARG A 137 -18.22 -2.31 -12.42
N ASP A 138 -17.13 -2.28 -13.17
CA ASP A 138 -16.91 -3.27 -14.23
C ASP A 138 -16.48 -4.61 -13.59
N VAL A 139 -17.36 -5.61 -13.68
CA VAL A 139 -17.13 -6.94 -13.12
C VAL A 139 -15.95 -7.66 -13.78
N ARG A 140 -15.51 -7.22 -14.95
CA ARG A 140 -14.37 -7.84 -15.63
C ARG A 140 -13.06 -7.53 -14.91
N THR A 141 -12.83 -6.27 -14.53
CA THR A 141 -11.54 -5.79 -14.05
C THR A 141 -11.57 -5.16 -12.65
N GLN A 142 -12.74 -4.90 -12.07
CA GLN A 142 -12.88 -4.22 -10.79
C GLN A 142 -13.42 -5.14 -9.72
N ALA A 143 -12.65 -5.33 -8.64
CA ALA A 143 -13.01 -6.05 -7.43
C ALA A 143 -13.31 -5.07 -6.29
N VAL A 144 -14.03 -5.53 -5.26
CA VAL A 144 -14.32 -4.75 -4.05
C VAL A 144 -14.07 -5.60 -2.82
N PHE A 145 -13.30 -5.05 -1.88
CA PHE A 145 -13.08 -5.62 -0.56
C PHE A 145 -13.67 -4.69 0.50
N SER A 146 -14.59 -5.23 1.32
CA SER A 146 -15.28 -4.46 2.36
C SER A 146 -14.66 -4.71 3.72
N LEU A 147 -14.13 -3.65 4.35
CA LEU A 147 -13.65 -3.69 5.74
C LEU A 147 -14.82 -3.72 6.71
N ARG A 148 -14.60 -4.27 7.90
CA ARG A 148 -15.57 -4.26 8.99
C ARG A 148 -15.17 -3.22 10.05
N GLY A 149 -15.47 -1.96 9.77
CA GLY A 149 -15.08 -0.84 10.62
C GLY A 149 -13.58 -0.49 10.51
N LYS A 150 -13.06 0.21 11.52
CA LYS A 150 -11.66 0.65 11.56
C LYS A 150 -10.71 -0.54 11.70
N PRO A 151 -9.74 -0.71 10.80
CA PRO A 151 -8.75 -1.78 10.93
C PRO A 151 -7.80 -1.53 12.11
N LEU A 152 -7.08 -2.57 12.51
CA LEU A 152 -6.09 -2.50 13.58
C LEU A 152 -4.97 -1.51 13.23
N ASN A 153 -4.59 -0.65 14.18
CA ASN A 153 -3.34 0.09 14.07
C ASN A 153 -2.18 -0.89 14.23
N CYS A 154 -1.50 -1.17 13.14
CA CYS A 154 -0.42 -2.15 13.10
C CYS A 154 0.98 -1.55 13.31
N PHE A 155 1.10 -0.25 13.57
CA PHE A 155 2.39 0.38 13.87
C PHE A 155 3.03 -0.24 15.11
N GLY A 156 4.31 -0.62 14.99
CA GLY A 156 5.07 -1.27 16.07
C GLY A 156 4.66 -2.71 16.39
N LEU A 157 3.68 -3.28 15.67
CA LEU A 157 3.29 -4.68 15.83
C LEU A 157 4.17 -5.60 14.97
N THR A 158 4.26 -6.86 15.40
CA THR A 158 4.96 -7.89 14.62
C THR A 158 4.07 -8.44 13.50
N LYS A 159 4.69 -8.99 12.46
CA LYS A 159 3.96 -9.68 11.36
C LYS A 159 3.01 -10.76 11.91
N LYS A 160 3.38 -11.44 12.99
CA LYS A 160 2.54 -12.45 13.63
C LYS A 160 1.17 -11.90 14.01
N VAL A 161 1.11 -10.78 14.72
CA VAL A 161 -0.14 -10.16 15.18
C VAL A 161 -1.01 -9.72 14.00
N VAL A 162 -0.37 -9.21 12.93
CA VAL A 162 -1.06 -8.80 11.71
C VAL A 162 -1.66 -10.00 10.97
N TYR A 163 -0.95 -11.12 10.90
CA TYR A 163 -1.47 -12.36 10.30
C TYR A 163 -2.58 -13.02 11.14
N GLU A 164 -2.57 -12.82 12.45
CA GLU A 164 -3.65 -13.30 13.34
C GLU A 164 -4.90 -12.41 13.26
N ASN A 165 -4.77 -11.17 12.78
CA ASN A 165 -5.91 -10.28 12.57
C ASN A 165 -6.72 -10.71 11.34
N GLU A 166 -8.01 -11.00 11.53
CA GLU A 166 -8.89 -11.54 10.48
C GLU A 166 -9.00 -10.61 9.27
N GLU A 167 -9.15 -9.28 9.49
CA GLU A 167 -9.30 -8.31 8.41
C GLU A 167 -8.06 -8.25 7.52
N PHE A 168 -6.89 -8.11 8.14
CA PHE A 168 -5.64 -8.05 7.39
C PHE A 168 -5.25 -9.39 6.76
N ASN A 169 -5.56 -10.50 7.42
CA ASN A 169 -5.35 -11.81 6.84
C ASN A 169 -6.19 -12.00 5.57
N LEU A 170 -7.48 -11.66 5.62
CA LEU A 170 -8.36 -11.75 4.46
C LEU A 170 -7.95 -10.78 3.34
N LEU A 171 -7.47 -9.58 3.69
CA LEU A 171 -6.97 -8.60 2.72
C LEU A 171 -5.70 -9.10 2.02
N GLN A 172 -4.73 -9.64 2.79
CA GLN A 172 -3.50 -10.23 2.23
C GLN A 172 -3.82 -11.38 1.29
N ALA A 173 -4.73 -12.29 1.68
CA ALA A 173 -5.17 -13.39 0.87
C ALA A 173 -5.90 -12.92 -0.41
N ALA A 174 -6.73 -11.87 -0.31
CA ALA A 174 -7.40 -11.28 -1.47
C ALA A 174 -6.40 -10.69 -2.48
N LEU A 175 -5.34 -10.03 -1.99
CA LEU A 175 -4.29 -9.43 -2.80
C LEU A 175 -3.25 -10.44 -3.28
N ASN A 176 -3.11 -11.57 -2.58
CA ASN A 176 -2.08 -12.60 -2.79
C ASN A 176 -0.64 -12.06 -2.66
N ILE A 177 -0.39 -11.28 -1.61
CA ILE A 177 0.90 -10.62 -1.31
C ILE A 177 1.65 -11.24 -0.13
N GLU A 178 1.26 -12.42 0.32
CA GLU A 178 1.80 -13.04 1.53
C GLU A 178 3.28 -13.43 1.40
N GLU A 179 3.71 -13.88 0.23
CA GLU A 179 5.08 -14.36 0.01
C GLU A 179 5.92 -13.35 -0.77
N ASP A 180 5.43 -12.91 -1.90
CA ASP A 180 6.10 -11.98 -2.81
C ASP A 180 5.09 -11.15 -3.60
N MET A 181 5.60 -10.26 -4.45
CA MET A 181 4.80 -9.42 -5.33
C MET A 181 4.51 -10.06 -6.69
N ASP A 182 5.18 -11.16 -7.01
CA ASP A 182 5.10 -11.79 -8.35
C ASP A 182 3.70 -12.33 -8.64
N ASN A 183 2.95 -12.61 -7.58
CA ASN A 183 1.60 -13.15 -7.64
C ASN A 183 0.51 -12.14 -7.25
N LEU A 184 0.82 -10.84 -7.25
CA LEU A 184 -0.17 -9.79 -6.98
C LEU A 184 -1.36 -9.92 -7.94
N ARG A 185 -2.57 -10.00 -7.38
CA ARG A 185 -3.77 -10.28 -8.18
C ARG A 185 -4.32 -9.07 -8.92
N TYR A 186 -4.10 -7.87 -8.43
CA TYR A 186 -4.67 -6.65 -9.00
C TYR A 186 -3.58 -5.63 -9.26
N ASN A 187 -3.57 -5.04 -10.45
CA ASN A 187 -2.59 -4.01 -10.80
C ASN A 187 -2.75 -2.74 -9.95
N LYS A 188 -3.99 -2.40 -9.57
CA LYS A 188 -4.26 -1.23 -8.73
C LYS A 188 -4.98 -1.65 -7.45
N VAL A 189 -4.38 -1.34 -6.31
CA VAL A 189 -4.98 -1.45 -4.98
C VAL A 189 -5.45 -0.06 -4.57
N VAL A 190 -6.74 0.14 -4.53
CA VAL A 190 -7.35 1.47 -4.39
C VAL A 190 -8.03 1.58 -3.03
N ILE A 191 -7.54 2.48 -2.18
CA ILE A 191 -8.19 2.83 -0.92
C ILE A 191 -9.35 3.77 -1.23
N ALA A 192 -10.58 3.32 -0.98
CA ALA A 192 -11.82 4.05 -1.24
C ALA A 192 -12.58 4.22 0.08
N THR A 193 -12.25 5.30 0.80
CA THR A 193 -12.85 5.67 2.09
C THR A 193 -13.64 6.96 1.95
N ASP A 194 -14.56 7.19 2.89
CA ASP A 194 -15.33 8.41 2.97
C ASP A 194 -14.43 9.65 3.14
N ALA A 195 -14.93 10.82 2.75
CA ALA A 195 -14.20 12.08 2.84
C ALA A 195 -14.27 12.73 4.23
N ASP A 196 -14.74 12.00 5.22
CA ASP A 196 -14.85 12.44 6.60
C ASP A 196 -13.62 12.07 7.46
N VAL A 197 -13.65 12.44 8.72
CA VAL A 197 -12.55 12.20 9.68
C VAL A 197 -12.31 10.70 9.90
N ASP A 198 -13.36 9.90 9.91
CA ASP A 198 -13.27 8.45 10.10
C ASP A 198 -12.67 7.76 8.88
N GLY A 199 -13.09 8.14 7.69
CA GLY A 199 -12.50 7.66 6.44
C GLY A 199 -11.04 8.05 6.27
N MET A 200 -10.65 9.26 6.67
CA MET A 200 -9.24 9.68 6.71
C MET A 200 -8.42 8.81 7.67
N HIS A 201 -8.98 8.48 8.85
CA HIS A 201 -8.31 7.60 9.80
C HIS A 201 -8.14 6.17 9.25
N ILE A 202 -9.19 5.60 8.64
CA ILE A 202 -9.11 4.27 8.00
C ILE A 202 -8.06 4.26 6.89
N ARG A 203 -8.02 5.31 6.07
CA ARG A 203 -6.98 5.50 5.05
C ARG A 203 -5.58 5.43 5.64
N LEU A 204 -5.34 6.16 6.74
CA LEU A 204 -4.05 6.19 7.42
C LEU A 204 -3.68 4.82 8.03
N LEU A 205 -4.64 4.09 8.60
CA LEU A 205 -4.44 2.74 9.13
C LEU A 205 -4.06 1.75 8.01
N LEU A 206 -4.71 1.82 6.85
CA LEU A 206 -4.38 1.00 5.69
C LEU A 206 -3.00 1.38 5.11
N MET A 207 -2.69 2.67 5.01
CA MET A 207 -1.38 3.11 4.57
C MET A 207 -0.27 2.62 5.51
N THR A 208 -0.51 2.66 6.83
CA THR A 208 0.41 2.10 7.84
C THR A 208 0.68 0.62 7.62
N PHE A 209 -0.37 -0.15 7.33
CA PHE A 209 -0.26 -1.56 7.01
C PHE A 209 0.62 -1.81 5.79
N PHE A 210 0.39 -1.10 4.68
CA PHE A 210 1.21 -1.26 3.48
C PHE A 210 2.63 -0.75 3.66
N LEU A 211 2.82 0.41 4.28
CA LEU A 211 4.15 1.00 4.50
C LEU A 211 5.03 0.10 5.38
N GLN A 212 4.48 -0.50 6.42
CA GLN A 212 5.23 -1.28 7.40
C GLN A 212 5.49 -2.72 6.93
N PHE A 213 4.51 -3.37 6.31
CA PHE A 213 4.58 -4.80 6.01
C PHE A 213 4.73 -5.14 4.53
N PHE A 214 4.24 -4.27 3.65
CA PHE A 214 4.22 -4.49 2.20
C PHE A 214 4.65 -3.24 1.41
N PRO A 215 5.82 -2.64 1.74
CA PRO A 215 6.28 -1.42 1.06
C PRO A 215 6.51 -1.64 -0.45
N ASP A 216 6.70 -2.88 -0.88
CA ASP A 216 6.91 -3.21 -2.29
C ASP A 216 5.64 -3.02 -3.13
N VAL A 217 4.44 -3.10 -2.54
CA VAL A 217 3.17 -2.71 -3.19
C VAL A 217 3.21 -1.23 -3.58
N ILE A 218 3.77 -0.39 -2.71
CA ILE A 218 3.88 1.05 -2.97
C ILE A 218 5.01 1.33 -3.96
N ARG A 219 6.18 0.71 -3.78
CA ARG A 219 7.34 0.88 -4.67
C ARG A 219 7.06 0.40 -6.09
N GLY A 220 6.31 -0.68 -6.23
CA GLY A 220 5.81 -1.18 -7.51
C GLY A 220 4.77 -0.25 -8.15
N GLY A 221 4.26 0.71 -7.37
CA GLY A 221 3.32 1.70 -7.87
C GLY A 221 1.89 1.19 -7.97
N HIS A 222 1.53 0.22 -7.14
CA HIS A 222 0.23 -0.43 -7.14
C HIS A 222 -0.77 0.17 -6.15
N LEU A 223 -0.34 1.00 -5.17
CA LEU A 223 -1.23 1.58 -4.17
C LEU A 223 -1.73 2.97 -4.59
N TYR A 224 -3.05 3.16 -4.50
CA TYR A 224 -3.74 4.39 -4.87
C TYR A 224 -4.79 4.76 -3.82
N VAL A 225 -5.16 6.05 -3.80
CA VAL A 225 -6.31 6.58 -3.06
C VAL A 225 -7.33 7.09 -4.08
N LEU A 226 -8.57 6.68 -3.93
CA LEU A 226 -9.67 7.17 -4.77
C LEU A 226 -10.02 8.61 -4.36
N GLN A 227 -9.97 9.53 -5.31
CA GLN A 227 -10.59 10.83 -5.13
C GLN A 227 -12.10 10.69 -5.38
N THR A 228 -12.89 11.14 -4.42
CA THR A 228 -14.35 11.15 -4.52
C THR A 228 -14.83 12.59 -4.56
N PRO A 229 -15.90 12.89 -5.31
CA PRO A 229 -16.44 14.23 -5.36
C PRO A 229 -16.96 14.62 -3.97
N LEU A 230 -16.68 15.86 -3.58
CA LEU A 230 -17.16 16.47 -2.34
C LEU A 230 -18.52 17.14 -2.54
N PHE A 231 -18.75 17.63 -3.76
CA PHE A 231 -19.98 18.36 -4.09
C PHE A 231 -20.53 17.92 -5.45
N ARG A 232 -21.86 17.97 -5.54
CA ARG A 232 -22.59 17.93 -6.80
C ARG A 232 -23.29 19.27 -6.99
N VAL A 233 -22.99 19.94 -8.10
CA VAL A 233 -23.66 21.17 -8.54
C VAL A 233 -24.45 20.87 -9.79
N ARG A 234 -25.75 21.08 -9.77
CA ARG A 234 -26.61 20.79 -10.93
C ARG A 234 -27.65 21.87 -11.17
N ASN A 235 -28.08 21.97 -12.42
CA ASN A 235 -29.27 22.66 -12.84
C ASN A 235 -30.12 21.73 -13.72
N LYS A 236 -31.18 22.25 -14.36
CA LYS A 236 -32.05 21.44 -15.23
C LYS A 236 -31.36 20.90 -16.50
N LYS A 237 -30.17 21.43 -16.85
CA LYS A 237 -29.47 21.12 -18.11
C LYS A 237 -28.18 20.30 -17.91
N GLU A 238 -27.49 20.50 -16.80
CA GLU A 238 -26.17 19.94 -16.57
C GLU A 238 -25.92 19.59 -15.08
N THR A 239 -25.04 18.64 -14.85
CA THR A 239 -24.61 18.22 -13.52
C THR A 239 -23.07 18.19 -13.49
N HIS A 240 -22.47 18.86 -12.49
CA HIS A 240 -21.04 18.90 -12.27
C HIS A 240 -20.69 18.26 -10.93
N TYR A 241 -19.68 17.40 -10.93
CA TYR A 241 -19.12 16.82 -9.73
C TYR A 241 -17.80 17.51 -9.41
N CYS A 242 -17.68 18.03 -8.20
CA CYS A 242 -16.59 18.89 -7.80
C CYS A 242 -15.80 18.25 -6.64
N TYR A 243 -14.49 18.26 -6.77
CA TYR A 243 -13.53 17.65 -5.83
C TYR A 243 -12.84 18.67 -4.92
N SER A 244 -13.13 19.95 -5.13
CA SER A 244 -12.65 21.07 -4.28
C SER A 244 -13.69 22.19 -4.24
N GLU A 245 -13.53 23.10 -3.27
CA GLU A 245 -14.33 24.31 -3.17
C GLU A 245 -14.20 25.20 -4.43
N GLU A 246 -13.01 25.26 -5.00
CA GLU A 246 -12.74 26.01 -6.22
C GLU A 246 -13.49 25.42 -7.44
N GLU A 247 -13.50 24.08 -7.57
CA GLU A 247 -14.30 23.42 -8.61
C GLU A 247 -15.80 23.68 -8.41
N LYS A 248 -16.27 23.63 -7.15
CA LYS A 248 -17.66 23.95 -6.79
C LYS A 248 -18.02 25.38 -7.23
N ASN A 249 -17.21 26.36 -6.85
CA ASN A 249 -17.50 27.77 -7.17
C ASN A 249 -17.52 28.02 -8.68
N ARG A 250 -16.61 27.39 -9.43
CA ARG A 250 -16.63 27.41 -10.92
C ARG A 250 -17.88 26.79 -11.50
N ALA A 251 -18.33 25.66 -10.94
CA ALA A 251 -19.53 24.96 -11.38
C ALA A 251 -20.81 25.78 -11.06
N VAL A 252 -20.89 26.42 -9.90
CA VAL A 252 -21.99 27.34 -9.52
C VAL A 252 -22.07 28.50 -10.51
N ALA A 253 -20.94 29.11 -10.85
CA ALA A 253 -20.90 30.21 -11.83
C ALA A 253 -21.42 29.77 -13.22
N ARG A 254 -21.15 28.51 -13.62
CA ARG A 254 -21.66 27.96 -14.90
C ARG A 254 -23.14 27.62 -14.85
N CYS A 255 -23.60 26.99 -13.77
CA CYS A 255 -24.99 26.59 -13.60
C CYS A 255 -25.94 27.78 -13.38
N GLY A 256 -25.43 28.95 -12.96
CA GLY A 256 -26.18 30.18 -12.75
C GLY A 256 -27.05 30.18 -11.50
N ALA A 257 -27.98 31.13 -11.41
CA ALA A 257 -28.79 31.40 -10.22
C ALA A 257 -29.65 30.22 -9.71
N ASN A 258 -29.91 29.23 -10.55
CA ASN A 258 -30.71 28.05 -10.21
C ASN A 258 -29.85 26.80 -9.93
N ALA A 259 -28.59 26.98 -9.51
CA ALA A 259 -27.70 25.90 -9.14
C ALA A 259 -28.15 25.24 -7.83
N GLU A 260 -28.42 23.94 -7.87
CA GLU A 260 -28.65 23.10 -6.70
C GLU A 260 -27.29 22.52 -6.28
N ILE A 261 -26.90 22.71 -5.02
CA ILE A 261 -25.63 22.22 -4.47
C ILE A 261 -25.94 21.10 -3.47
N THR A 262 -25.33 19.93 -3.67
CA THR A 262 -25.37 18.82 -2.72
C THR A 262 -23.94 18.55 -2.24
N ARG A 263 -23.73 18.47 -0.93
CA ARG A 263 -22.44 18.04 -0.34
C ARG A 263 -22.53 16.56 -0.03
N PHE A 264 -21.56 15.78 -0.49
CA PHE A 264 -21.41 14.37 -0.13
C PHE A 264 -20.53 14.25 1.12
N LYS A 265 -21.01 13.53 2.13
CA LYS A 265 -20.26 13.23 3.35
C LYS A 265 -19.60 11.86 3.26
N GLY A 266 -20.25 10.90 2.59
CA GLY A 266 -19.74 9.55 2.44
C GLY A 266 -20.07 8.94 1.07
N LEU A 267 -19.31 7.92 0.69
CA LEU A 267 -19.48 7.18 -0.58
C LEU A 267 -20.85 6.53 -0.70
N GLY A 268 -21.47 6.19 0.42
CA GLY A 268 -22.81 5.59 0.44
C GLY A 268 -23.95 6.54 0.04
N GLU A 269 -23.71 7.85 0.03
CA GLU A 269 -24.68 8.88 -0.39
C GLU A 269 -24.73 9.05 -1.92
N ILE A 270 -23.72 8.56 -2.62
CA ILE A 270 -23.63 8.62 -4.07
C ILE A 270 -24.37 7.44 -4.66
N SER A 271 -25.32 7.72 -5.56
CA SER A 271 -26.07 6.65 -6.21
C SER A 271 -25.18 5.77 -7.08
N PRO A 272 -25.53 4.48 -7.29
CA PRO A 272 -24.72 3.59 -8.14
C PRO A 272 -24.55 4.09 -9.58
N ASP A 273 -25.51 4.80 -10.12
CA ASP A 273 -25.42 5.33 -11.49
C ASP A 273 -24.44 6.50 -11.57
N GLU A 274 -24.41 7.36 -10.56
CA GLU A 274 -23.41 8.42 -10.43
C GLU A 274 -22.03 7.82 -10.22
N PHE A 275 -21.92 6.81 -9.35
CA PHE A 275 -20.67 6.13 -9.05
C PHE A 275 -19.98 5.53 -10.28
N ARG A 276 -20.77 5.04 -11.24
CA ARG A 276 -20.26 4.48 -12.49
C ARG A 276 -19.38 5.45 -13.27
N GLY A 277 -19.70 6.75 -13.23
CA GLY A 277 -18.86 7.79 -13.82
C GLY A 277 -17.52 7.93 -13.09
N PHE A 278 -17.52 7.91 -11.75
CA PHE A 278 -16.32 8.16 -10.94
C PHE A 278 -15.31 7.02 -10.91
N ILE A 279 -15.75 5.79 -11.09
CA ILE A 279 -14.88 4.61 -11.10
C ILE A 279 -14.67 4.03 -12.51
N GLY A 280 -15.22 4.69 -13.53
CA GLY A 280 -15.06 4.35 -14.95
C GLY A 280 -13.88 5.07 -15.60
N GLN A 281 -14.10 5.61 -16.79
CA GLN A 281 -13.05 6.27 -17.57
C GLN A 281 -12.51 7.55 -16.91
N ASP A 282 -13.35 8.25 -16.14
CA ASP A 282 -12.98 9.51 -15.47
C ASP A 282 -12.47 9.30 -14.04
N ILE A 283 -12.07 8.09 -13.68
CA ILE A 283 -11.57 7.76 -12.35
C ILE A 283 -10.37 8.63 -11.98
N ARG A 284 -10.46 9.32 -10.84
CA ARG A 284 -9.35 10.11 -10.29
C ARG A 284 -8.65 9.32 -9.17
N LEU A 285 -7.40 8.98 -9.40
CA LEU A 285 -6.58 8.20 -8.47
C LEU A 285 -5.32 8.95 -8.09
N ASP A 286 -5.12 9.13 -6.79
CA ASP A 286 -3.86 9.63 -6.23
C ASP A 286 -2.92 8.45 -6.00
N LYS A 287 -1.83 8.38 -6.75
CA LYS A 287 -0.82 7.35 -6.59
C LYS A 287 -0.01 7.59 -5.34
N VAL A 288 0.00 6.63 -4.43
CA VAL A 288 0.89 6.66 -3.26
C VAL A 288 2.32 6.40 -3.74
N ARG A 289 3.23 7.30 -3.37
CA ARG A 289 4.65 7.22 -3.75
C ARG A 289 5.50 7.11 -2.51
N LEU A 290 6.60 6.39 -2.65
CA LEU A 290 7.61 6.21 -1.63
C LEU A 290 8.96 6.47 -2.26
N THR A 291 9.69 7.45 -1.75
CA THR A 291 11.06 7.72 -2.16
C THR A 291 12.05 6.98 -1.24
N LYS A 292 13.31 6.87 -1.66
CA LYS A 292 14.33 6.16 -0.85
C LYS A 292 14.69 6.90 0.43
N ASP A 293 14.50 8.21 0.42
CA ASP A 293 14.92 9.11 1.50
C ASP A 293 13.77 9.46 2.46
N ASP A 294 12.56 8.92 2.23
CA ASP A 294 11.42 9.19 3.10
C ASP A 294 11.65 8.58 4.50
N PRO A 295 11.56 9.36 5.57
CA PRO A 295 11.71 8.89 6.94
C PRO A 295 10.43 8.17 7.41
N ILE A 296 10.13 7.01 6.79
CA ILE A 296 8.87 6.28 6.99
C ILE A 296 8.64 5.96 8.46
N HIS A 297 9.68 5.49 9.15
CA HIS A 297 9.56 5.12 10.56
C HIS A 297 9.16 6.31 11.41
N ASP A 298 9.84 7.46 11.24
CA ASP A 298 9.59 8.67 12.03
C ASP A 298 8.20 9.24 11.74
N MET A 299 7.79 9.22 10.48
CA MET A 299 6.43 9.62 10.09
C MET A 299 5.36 8.69 10.71
N LEU A 300 5.56 7.38 10.64
CA LEU A 300 4.63 6.43 11.23
C LEU A 300 4.63 6.52 12.76
N GLU A 301 5.77 6.74 13.40
CA GLU A 301 5.87 6.96 14.84
C GLU A 301 5.13 8.23 15.25
N PHE A 302 5.29 9.31 14.49
CA PHE A 302 4.59 10.57 14.76
C PHE A 302 3.07 10.43 14.63
N TYR A 303 2.57 9.87 13.51
CA TYR A 303 1.13 9.82 13.24
C TYR A 303 0.43 8.63 13.93
N MET A 304 1.08 7.47 14.05
CA MET A 304 0.47 6.20 14.47
C MET A 304 1.02 5.67 15.80
N GLY A 305 2.14 6.22 16.28
CA GLY A 305 2.75 5.85 17.54
C GLY A 305 2.00 6.37 18.76
N LYS A 306 2.58 6.16 19.95
CA LYS A 306 2.01 6.62 21.24
C LYS A 306 2.33 8.08 21.57
N ASN A 307 2.86 8.83 20.63
CA ASN A 307 3.32 10.20 20.79
C ASN A 307 2.15 11.22 20.75
N THR A 308 1.33 11.21 21.80
CA THR A 308 0.13 12.06 21.87
C THR A 308 0.48 13.53 22.06
N TYR A 309 1.55 13.83 22.82
CA TYR A 309 1.91 15.20 23.19
C TYR A 309 2.39 16.02 22.00
N GLU A 310 3.29 15.48 21.18
CA GLU A 310 3.79 16.19 19.99
C GLU A 310 2.69 16.38 18.95
N ARG A 311 1.82 15.38 18.76
CA ARG A 311 0.65 15.50 17.86
C ARG A 311 -0.31 16.58 18.34
N GLN A 312 -0.55 16.69 19.65
CA GLN A 312 -1.38 17.74 20.21
C GLN A 312 -0.79 19.12 19.93
N GLY A 313 0.53 19.29 20.14
CA GLY A 313 1.23 20.52 19.80
C GLY A 313 1.15 20.87 18.32
N PHE A 314 1.30 19.85 17.45
CA PHE A 314 1.16 20.02 16.00
C PHE A 314 -0.26 20.47 15.60
N ILE A 315 -1.30 19.84 16.16
CA ILE A 315 -2.70 20.19 15.89
C ILE A 315 -2.97 21.63 16.31
N ILE A 316 -2.56 22.01 17.54
CA ILE A 316 -2.75 23.37 18.05
C ILE A 316 -2.02 24.40 17.18
N GLY A 317 -0.77 24.13 16.79
CA GLY A 317 0.04 25.02 15.96
C GLY A 317 -0.46 25.18 14.52
N ASN A 318 -1.25 24.23 14.01
CA ASN A 318 -1.79 24.26 12.65
C ASN A 318 -3.30 24.47 12.61
N LEU A 319 -3.94 24.72 13.75
CA LEU A 319 -5.37 24.99 13.83
C LEU A 319 -5.70 26.28 13.07
N ARG A 320 -6.53 26.17 12.04
CA ARG A 320 -7.13 27.32 11.37
C ARG A 320 -8.54 27.48 11.91
N ILE A 321 -8.83 28.62 12.50
CA ILE A 321 -10.19 29.00 12.88
C ILE A 321 -10.85 29.47 11.60
N GLU A 322 -11.82 28.74 11.07
CA GLU A 322 -12.74 29.27 10.08
C GLU A 322 -13.59 30.31 10.82
N GLU A 323 -13.52 31.59 10.42
CA GLU A 323 -14.49 32.58 10.85
C GLU A 323 -15.86 32.09 10.35
N ASP A 324 -16.79 31.84 11.26
CA ASP A 324 -18.18 31.59 10.92
C ASP A 324 -18.65 32.79 10.10
N ILE A 325 -18.91 32.57 8.81
CA ILE A 325 -19.59 33.53 7.96
C ILE A 325 -20.99 33.63 8.55
N VAL A 326 -21.19 34.66 9.38
CA VAL A 326 -22.48 34.96 9.98
C VAL A 326 -23.42 35.25 8.81
N GLU A 327 -24.49 34.45 8.68
CA GLU A 327 -25.54 34.59 7.65
C GLU A 327 -26.19 36.00 7.60
N SER A 328 -25.76 36.94 8.42
CA SER A 328 -26.24 38.31 8.47
C SER A 328 -25.86 39.18 7.27
N ASP A 329 -24.86 38.82 6.47
CA ASP A 329 -24.41 39.65 5.35
C ASP A 329 -25.07 39.33 4.00
N LEU A 330 -26.00 38.34 3.96
CA LEU A 330 -26.79 38.01 2.76
C LEU A 330 -28.19 38.64 2.71
N ALA A 331 -28.51 39.53 3.64
CA ALA A 331 -29.83 40.14 3.74
C ALA A 331 -29.90 41.63 3.31
N ILE A 332 -28.85 42.16 2.64
CA ILE A 332 -28.92 43.53 2.09
C ILE A 332 -28.36 43.53 0.66
N GLY A 333 -29.28 43.42 -0.32
CA GLY A 333 -28.97 43.61 -1.73
C GLY A 333 -30.09 43.13 -2.63
#